data_6f4105be0a1175c81e4319bb90414cfb
#
_entry.id   6f4105be0a1175c81e4319bb90414cfb
#
_cell.length_a   1.000
_cell.length_b   1.000
_cell.length_c   1.000
_cell.angle_alpha   90.00
_cell.angle_beta   90.00
_cell.angle_gamma   90.00
#
_symmetry.space_group_name_H-M   'P 1'
#
loop_
_entity.id
_entity.type
_entity.pdbx_description
1 polymer ?
#
loop_
_entity_poly.entity_id
_entity_poly.type
_entity_poly.pdbx_seq_one_letter_code
_entity_poly.pdbx_strand_id
1 'polypeptide(L)' 'MLEIEFEYRDIYCYPKWNRQTCTVSSVEECKRVYGLGKDCEYKIISIKKLEETT' A
#
# COMPACT_ATOMS: atom_id res chain seq x y z
N MET A 1 -8.41 3.17 -11.64
CA MET A 1 -7.33 2.55 -10.86
C MET A 1 -6.54 3.59 -10.09
N LEU A 2 -5.97 3.20 -8.97
CA LEU A 2 -5.14 4.06 -8.16
C LEU A 2 -3.75 3.46 -8.06
N GLU A 3 -2.75 4.32 -8.13
CA GLU A 3 -1.39 3.93 -7.83
C GLU A 3 -1.07 4.45 -6.44
N ILE A 4 -0.83 3.54 -5.53
CA ILE A 4 -0.63 3.88 -4.13
C ILE A 4 0.81 3.57 -3.75
N GLU A 5 1.50 4.60 -3.29
CA GLU A 5 2.84 4.44 -2.75
C GLU A 5 2.72 4.42 -1.23
N PHE A 6 3.25 3.40 -0.62
CA PHE A 6 3.12 3.23 0.82
C PHE A 6 4.37 2.58 1.39
N GLU A 7 4.53 2.76 2.68
CA GLU A 7 5.56 2.05 3.44
C GLU A 7 4.87 1.14 4.43
N TYR A 8 5.46 -0.02 4.62
CA TYR A 8 4.93 -0.97 5.58
C TYR A 8 6.07 -1.60 6.37
N ARG A 9 5.72 -2.09 7.54
CA ARG A 9 6.69 -2.72 8.43
C ARG A 9 6.04 -3.93 9.05
N ASP A 10 6.64 -5.09 8.77
CA ASP A 10 6.21 -6.33 9.39
C ASP A 10 6.62 -6.31 10.86
N ILE A 11 5.76 -6.79 11.73
CA ILE A 11 6.08 -6.84 13.15
C ILE A 11 7.26 -7.78 13.43
N TYR A 12 7.52 -8.70 12.53
CA TYR A 12 8.65 -9.63 12.67
C TYR A 12 9.93 -9.11 12.04
N CYS A 13 9.82 -8.16 11.13
CA CYS A 13 10.99 -7.56 10.45
C CYS A 13 11.28 -6.16 10.98
N TYR A 14 10.85 -5.90 12.15
CA TYR A 14 11.09 -4.69 12.88
C TYR A 14 12.59 -4.43 13.01
N PRO A 15 13.09 -3.20 12.86
CA PRO A 15 12.39 -1.92 12.69
C PRO A 15 12.38 -1.37 11.26
N LYS A 16 12.69 -2.16 10.28
CA LYS A 16 12.83 -1.67 8.90
C LYS A 16 11.49 -1.44 8.23
N TRP A 17 11.34 -0.27 7.64
CA TRP A 17 10.20 0.04 6.78
C TRP A 17 10.55 -0.32 5.35
N ASN A 18 9.60 -0.91 4.66
CA ASN A 18 9.74 -1.25 3.25
C ASN A 18 8.79 -0.38 2.44
N ARG A 19 9.31 0.21 1.37
CA ARG A 19 8.49 1.03 0.48
C ARG A 19 8.02 0.18 -0.68
N GLN A 20 6.76 0.33 -1.02
CA GLN A 20 6.15 -0.43 -2.08
C GLN A 20 5.13 0.43 -2.81
N THR A 21 4.90 0.10 -4.08
CA THR A 21 3.89 0.76 -4.89
C THR A 21 2.97 -0.32 -5.46
N CYS A 22 1.67 -0.06 -5.42
CA CYS A 22 0.73 -1.00 -6.00
C CYS A 22 -0.34 -0.25 -6.78
N THR A 23 -0.90 -0.93 -7.77
CA THR A 23 -1.99 -0.40 -8.58
C THR A 23 -3.24 -1.21 -8.26
N VAL A 24 -4.22 -0.55 -7.68
CA VAL A 24 -5.45 -1.19 -7.21
C VAL A 24 -6.63 -0.28 -7.50
N SER A 25 -7.82 -0.82 -7.33
CA SER A 25 -9.04 -0.04 -7.56
C SER A 25 -9.38 0.83 -6.35
N SER A 26 -8.90 0.49 -5.16
CA SER A 26 -9.18 1.25 -3.97
C SER A 26 -8.11 1.01 -2.91
N VAL A 27 -8.07 1.91 -1.92
CA VAL A 27 -7.13 1.76 -0.80
C VAL A 27 -7.43 0.49 -0.02
N GLU A 28 -8.69 0.15 0.14
CA GLU A 28 -9.07 -1.06 0.86
C GLU A 28 -8.56 -2.31 0.17
N GLU A 29 -8.58 -2.32 -1.14
CA GLU A 29 -8.05 -3.43 -1.90
C GLU A 29 -6.55 -3.58 -1.68
N CYS A 30 -5.83 -2.45 -1.67
CA CYS A 30 -4.40 -2.47 -1.40
C CYS A 30 -4.11 -3.06 -0.02
N LYS A 31 -4.87 -2.65 0.98
CA LYS A 31 -4.69 -3.15 2.33
C LYS A 31 -4.94 -4.65 2.42
N ARG A 32 -5.92 -5.12 1.67
CA ARG A 32 -6.26 -6.54 1.68
C ARG A 32 -5.18 -7.37 1.01
N VAL A 33 -4.69 -6.90 -0.12
CA VAL A 33 -3.69 -7.64 -0.89
C VAL A 33 -2.39 -7.79 -0.10
N TYR A 34 -1.99 -6.75 0.60
CA TYR A 34 -0.75 -6.76 1.35
C TYR A 34 -0.93 -7.09 2.83
N GLY A 35 -2.16 -7.28 3.28
CA GLY A 35 -2.42 -7.59 4.68
C GLY A 35 -2.11 -6.45 5.61
N LEU A 36 -2.20 -5.22 5.13
CA LEU A 36 -1.87 -4.05 5.92
C LEU A 36 -2.86 -3.85 7.06
N GLY A 37 -2.34 -3.51 8.21
CA GLY A 37 -3.18 -3.25 9.36
C GLY A 37 -3.50 -4.49 10.19
N LYS A 38 -3.09 -5.67 9.73
CA LYS A 38 -3.26 -6.92 10.49
C LYS A 38 -1.96 -7.30 11.18
N ASP A 39 -1.00 -7.76 10.37
CA ASP A 39 0.28 -8.21 10.88
C ASP A 39 1.39 -7.21 10.64
N CYS A 40 1.08 -6.09 10.00
CA CYS A 40 2.08 -5.08 9.73
C CYS A 40 1.50 -3.68 9.86
N GLU A 41 2.37 -2.76 10.22
CA GLU A 41 2.03 -1.35 10.25
C GLU A 41 2.25 -0.78 8.85
N TYR A 42 1.55 0.30 8.53
CA TYR A 42 1.68 0.88 7.21
C TYR A 42 1.49 2.39 7.27
N LYS A 43 2.02 3.06 6.26
CA LYS A 43 1.86 4.49 6.06
C LYS A 43 1.60 4.73 4.59
N ILE A 44 0.54 5.42 4.27
CA ILE A 44 0.27 5.84 2.89
C ILE A 44 1.09 7.09 2.62
N ILE A 45 1.96 7.03 1.63
CA ILE A 45 2.80 8.16 1.26
C ILE A 45 2.09 9.03 0.24
N SER A 46 1.59 8.41 -0.82
CA SER A 46 0.88 9.15 -1.85
C SER A 46 -0.11 8.25 -2.58
N ILE A 47 -1.13 8.85 -3.11
CA ILE A 47 -2.13 8.15 -3.92
C ILE A 47 -2.26 8.93 -5.21
N LYS A 48 -2.02 8.26 -6.32
CA LYS A 48 -2.11 8.86 -7.63
C LYS A 48 -3.26 8.21 -8.38
N LYS A 49 -4.14 9.04 -8.89
CA LYS A 49 -5.28 8.56 -9.66
C LYS A 49 -4.84 8.33 -11.10
N LEU A 50 -4.98 7.11 -11.55
CA LEU A 50 -4.63 6.76 -12.93
C LEU A 50 -5.86 6.90 -13.79
N GLU A 51 -5.75 7.72 -14.83
CA GLU A 51 -6.84 7.88 -15.78
C GLU A 51 -6.77 6.79 -16.82
N GLU A 52 -7.89 6.10 -17.00
CA GLU A 52 -8.00 5.18 -18.10
C GLU A 52 -8.51 5.97 -19.29
N THR A 53 -7.64 6.15 -20.25
CA THR A 53 -8.08 6.68 -21.52
C THR A 53 -8.58 5.52 -22.36
N THR A 54 -9.84 5.51 -22.55
CA THR A 54 -10.45 4.56 -23.49
C THR A 54 -10.54 5.19 -24.85
#